data_31bc5fe78bdbf25259cdd6d0767393a3
#
_entry.id   31bc5fe78bdbf25259cdd6d0767393a3
#
_cell.length_a   1.000
_cell.length_b   1.000
_cell.length_c   1.000
_cell.angle_alpha   90.00
_cell.angle_beta   90.00
_cell.angle_gamma   90.00
#
_symmetry.space_group_name_H-M   'P 1'
#
loop_
_entity.id
_entity.type
_entity.pdbx_description
1 polymer ?
#
loop_
_entity_poly.entity_id
_entity_poly.type
_entity_poly.pdbx_seq_one_letter_code
_entity_poly.pdbx_strand_id
1 'polypeptide(L)'
;MFDTLFTLKIIDSHTGGEPTRMVYAGFPELSGQSIQEKLQDFKQNFDHLRQSIILEPRGNDVLVGALLCPPSDPRATAGVIFFNNHGYLGMCGHGTIGVIASLAYQQKITAGDHYLETSVGLVKATLHDDGSCSVQNIPSYRYQKQVED
;
A
#
# COMPACT_ATOMS: atom_id res chain seq x y z
N MET A 1 17.49 13.36 -23.48
CA MET A 1 17.00 13.30 -22.92
C MET A 1 17.03 13.65 -21.81
N PHE A 2 16.51 13.73 -21.30
CA PHE A 2 16.58 14.05 -20.19
C PHE A 2 16.06 13.35 -19.32
N ASP A 3 16.45 12.94 -18.51
CA ASP A 3 15.92 12.13 -17.46
C ASP A 3 14.89 12.86 -16.69
N THR A 4 13.78 12.22 -16.40
CA THR A 4 12.78 12.79 -15.54
C THR A 4 13.13 12.38 -14.11
N LEU A 5 13.35 13.37 -13.26
CA LEU A 5 13.62 13.10 -11.86
C LEU A 5 12.33 13.17 -11.08
N PHE A 6 12.09 12.14 -10.29
CA PHE A 6 10.92 12.11 -9.41
C PHE A 6 11.40 12.30 -7.97
N THR A 7 10.77 13.21 -7.27
CA THR A 7 11.02 13.38 -5.85
C THR A 7 9.89 12.67 -5.11
N LEU A 8 10.19 11.46 -4.66
CA LEU A 8 9.19 10.68 -3.95
C LEU A 8 9.22 11.04 -2.47
N LYS A 9 8.05 11.24 -1.90
CA LYS A 9 7.93 11.49 -0.48
C LYS A 9 7.47 10.21 0.19
N ILE A 10 8.23 9.75 1.17
CA ILE A 10 7.97 8.46 1.79
C ILE A 10 8.00 8.58 3.30
N ILE A 11 7.29 7.67 3.95
CA ILE A 11 7.34 7.46 5.39
C ILE A 11 7.60 5.99 5.63
N ASP A 12 8.62 5.69 6.43
CA ASP A 12 8.93 4.33 6.83
C ASP A 12 8.35 4.07 8.20
N SER A 13 7.78 2.90 8.39
CA SER A 13 7.22 2.48 9.66
C SER A 13 7.59 1.03 9.93
N HIS A 14 7.43 0.61 11.17
CA HIS A 14 7.70 -0.76 11.57
C HIS A 14 6.49 -1.31 12.31
N THR A 15 6.12 -2.53 11.95
CA THR A 15 5.02 -3.22 12.60
C THR A 15 5.54 -4.58 13.04
N GLY A 16 5.71 -4.74 14.33
CA GLY A 16 6.26 -5.99 14.85
C GLY A 16 7.64 -6.32 14.29
N GLY A 17 8.43 -5.30 14.01
CA GLY A 17 9.75 -5.48 13.43
C GLY A 17 9.78 -5.58 11.92
N GLU A 18 8.63 -5.53 11.26
CA GLU A 18 8.57 -5.61 9.81
C GLU A 18 8.37 -4.22 9.23
N PRO A 19 9.27 -3.80 8.34
CA PRO A 19 9.23 -2.43 7.83
C PRO A 19 8.27 -2.26 6.67
N THR A 20 7.61 -1.11 6.63
CA THR A 20 6.74 -0.71 5.53
C THR A 20 7.16 0.67 5.08
N ARG A 21 7.32 0.85 3.78
CA ARG A 21 7.67 2.13 3.19
C ARG A 21 6.48 2.65 2.40
N MET A 22 5.84 3.69 2.91
CA MET A 22 4.68 4.28 2.26
C MET A 22 5.11 5.45 1.40
N VAL A 23 4.82 5.38 0.10
CA VAL A 23 5.04 6.47 -0.83
C VAL A 23 3.74 7.26 -0.89
N TYR A 24 3.77 8.53 -0.45
CA TYR A 24 2.53 9.29 -0.35
C TYR A 24 2.48 10.48 -1.30
N ALA A 25 3.55 10.81 -1.98
CA ALA A 25 3.54 11.89 -2.96
C ALA A 25 4.73 11.75 -3.90
N GLY A 26 4.61 12.38 -5.07
CA GLY A 26 5.70 12.45 -6.02
C GLY A 26 5.74 11.33 -7.06
N PHE A 27 4.94 10.30 -6.89
CA PHE A 27 4.90 9.21 -7.86
C PHE A 27 4.11 9.67 -9.09
N PRO A 28 4.46 9.22 -10.29
CA PRO A 28 3.69 9.57 -11.49
C PRO A 28 2.24 9.14 -11.35
N GLU A 29 1.34 9.91 -11.93
CA GLU A 29 -0.08 9.58 -11.89
C GLU A 29 -0.34 8.32 -12.69
N LEU A 30 -0.94 7.32 -12.05
CA LEU A 30 -1.24 6.06 -12.71
C LEU A 30 -2.56 6.15 -13.46
N SER A 31 -2.61 5.53 -14.62
CA SER A 31 -3.81 5.47 -15.44
C SER A 31 -4.76 4.42 -14.92
N GLY A 32 -6.05 4.69 -15.05
CA GLY A 32 -7.08 3.74 -14.65
C GLY A 32 -7.95 4.30 -13.55
N GLN A 33 -9.11 3.69 -13.37
CA GLN A 33 -10.05 4.14 -12.36
C GLN A 33 -10.01 3.25 -11.13
N SER A 34 -9.82 1.94 -11.33
CA SER A 34 -9.74 1.03 -10.18
C SER A 34 -8.29 0.86 -9.77
N ILE A 35 -8.10 0.36 -8.55
CA ILE A 35 -6.76 0.06 -8.08
C ILE A 35 -6.13 -1.04 -8.95
N GLN A 36 -6.93 -1.99 -9.41
CA GLN A 36 -6.44 -3.03 -10.29
C GLN A 36 -5.88 -2.46 -11.59
N GLU A 37 -6.58 -1.49 -12.17
CA GLU A 37 -6.12 -0.85 -13.40
C GLU A 37 -4.84 -0.05 -13.15
N LYS A 38 -4.80 0.66 -12.05
CA LYS A 38 -3.59 1.41 -11.68
C LYS A 38 -2.41 0.48 -11.43
N LEU A 39 -2.67 -0.69 -10.85
CA LEU A 39 -1.63 -1.68 -10.65
C LEU A 39 -1.04 -2.15 -11.98
N GLN A 40 -1.89 -2.36 -12.99
CA GLN A 40 -1.40 -2.77 -14.30
C GLN A 40 -0.52 -1.68 -14.92
N ASP A 41 -0.91 -0.43 -14.80
CA ASP A 41 -0.09 0.66 -15.30
C ASP A 41 1.25 0.72 -14.58
N PHE A 42 1.24 0.54 -13.27
CA PHE A 42 2.47 0.51 -12.48
C PHE A 42 3.39 -0.60 -12.99
N LYS A 43 2.85 -1.81 -13.14
CA LYS A 43 3.65 -2.94 -13.59
C LYS A 43 4.22 -2.74 -14.98
N GLN A 44 3.44 -2.18 -15.88
CA GLN A 44 3.84 -2.09 -17.27
C GLN A 44 4.76 -0.92 -17.55
N ASN A 45 4.56 0.18 -16.86
CA ASN A 45 5.24 1.42 -17.24
C ASN A 45 6.17 1.99 -16.17
N PHE A 46 6.01 1.58 -14.92
CA PHE A 46 6.75 2.20 -13.82
C PHE A 46 7.41 1.20 -12.89
N ASP A 47 7.59 -0.04 -13.32
CA ASP A 47 8.19 -1.05 -12.46
C ASP A 47 9.61 -0.68 -12.04
N HIS A 48 10.30 0.10 -12.84
CA HIS A 48 11.63 0.58 -12.47
C HIS A 48 11.59 1.44 -11.21
N LEU A 49 10.46 2.11 -10.95
CA LEU A 49 10.33 2.88 -9.72
C LEU A 49 10.13 1.97 -8.51
N ARG A 50 9.41 0.85 -8.68
CA ARG A 50 9.30 -0.15 -7.62
C ARG A 50 10.69 -0.63 -7.23
N GLN A 51 11.49 -0.94 -8.23
CA GLN A 51 12.83 -1.42 -7.98
C GLN A 51 13.68 -0.36 -7.25
N SER A 52 13.54 0.88 -7.65
CA SER A 52 14.28 1.97 -7.00
C SER A 52 13.89 2.15 -5.54
N ILE A 53 12.62 1.92 -5.22
CA ILE A 53 12.12 2.14 -3.86
C ILE A 53 12.50 0.99 -2.94
N ILE A 54 12.44 -0.23 -3.46
CA ILE A 54 12.50 -1.44 -2.64
C ILE A 54 13.88 -2.10 -2.61
N LEU A 55 14.60 -2.06 -3.74
CA LEU A 55 15.84 -2.79 -3.83
C LEU A 55 17.00 -2.00 -3.22
N GLU A 56 18.04 -2.73 -2.83
CA GLU A 56 19.23 -2.11 -2.33
C GLU A 56 19.86 -1.22 -3.40
N PRO A 57 20.50 -0.13 -3.00
CA PRO A 57 20.84 0.25 -1.63
C PRO A 57 19.76 1.03 -0.90
N ARG A 58 18.67 1.46 -1.58
CA ARG A 58 17.64 2.26 -0.92
C ARG A 58 16.71 1.44 -0.05
N GLY A 59 16.51 0.18 -0.40
CA GLY A 59 15.64 -0.71 0.33
C GLY A 59 16.38 -1.97 0.77
N ASN A 60 15.62 -3.01 1.06
CA ASN A 60 16.17 -4.30 1.44
C ASN A 60 15.13 -5.37 1.13
N ASP A 61 15.49 -6.63 1.35
CA ASP A 61 14.65 -7.73 0.93
C ASP A 61 13.52 -8.06 1.90
N VAL A 62 13.42 -7.37 3.05
CA VAL A 62 12.28 -7.55 3.95
C VAL A 62 11.29 -6.39 3.87
N LEU A 63 11.62 -5.34 3.14
CA LEU A 63 10.81 -4.14 3.08
C LEU A 63 9.57 -4.35 2.21
N VAL A 64 8.43 -3.89 2.70
CA VAL A 64 7.21 -3.84 1.92
C VAL A 64 6.93 -2.39 1.54
N GLY A 65 6.68 -2.16 0.27
CA GLY A 65 6.30 -0.85 -0.23
C GLY A 65 4.80 -0.72 -0.30
N ALA A 66 4.31 0.50 -0.11
CA ALA A 66 2.90 0.81 -0.22
C ALA A 66 2.76 2.15 -0.95
N LEU A 67 2.18 2.12 -2.13
CA LEU A 67 1.95 3.34 -2.89
C LEU A 67 0.52 3.79 -2.66
N LEU A 68 0.36 4.98 -2.10
CA LEU A 68 -0.97 5.56 -1.93
C LEU A 68 -1.50 6.05 -3.26
N CYS A 69 -2.76 5.75 -3.53
CA CYS A 69 -3.45 6.14 -4.75
C CYS A 69 -4.80 6.73 -4.40
N PRO A 70 -5.37 7.56 -5.27
CA PRO A 70 -6.75 7.98 -5.08
C PRO A 70 -7.66 6.76 -5.14
N PRO A 71 -8.60 6.64 -4.20
CA PRO A 71 -9.50 5.49 -4.22
C PRO A 71 -10.60 5.66 -5.26
N SER A 72 -11.09 4.55 -5.77
CA SER A 72 -12.25 4.58 -6.66
C SER A 72 -13.55 4.34 -5.89
N ASP A 73 -13.46 3.75 -4.70
CA ASP A 73 -14.61 3.45 -3.88
C ASP A 73 -14.80 4.58 -2.86
N PRO A 74 -15.99 5.20 -2.81
CA PRO A 74 -16.19 6.33 -1.90
C PRO A 74 -16.08 5.97 -0.42
N ARG A 75 -16.15 4.68 -0.08
CA ARG A 75 -15.98 4.26 1.31
C ARG A 75 -14.52 4.22 1.73
N ALA A 76 -13.60 4.21 0.77
CA ALA A 76 -12.19 4.05 1.09
C ALA A 76 -11.55 5.37 1.47
N THR A 77 -10.72 5.32 2.50
CA THR A 77 -9.90 6.45 2.91
C THR A 77 -8.82 6.71 1.87
N ALA A 78 -8.27 5.64 1.30
CA ALA A 78 -7.21 5.73 0.30
C ALA A 78 -7.17 4.42 -0.47
N GLY A 79 -6.58 4.48 -1.65
CA GLY A 79 -6.20 3.28 -2.37
C GLY A 79 -4.74 2.98 -2.07
N VAL A 80 -4.34 1.73 -2.20
CA VAL A 80 -2.96 1.35 -1.95
C VAL A 80 -2.57 0.18 -2.84
N ILE A 81 -1.36 0.27 -3.37
CA ILE A 81 -0.73 -0.84 -4.09
C ILE A 81 0.46 -1.30 -3.27
N PHE A 82 0.44 -2.54 -2.84
CA PHE A 82 1.55 -3.11 -2.08
C PHE A 82 2.53 -3.81 -3.02
N PHE A 83 3.81 -3.72 -2.70
CA PHE A 83 4.83 -4.35 -3.50
C PHE A 83 6.03 -4.71 -2.64
N ASN A 84 6.90 -5.56 -3.18
CA ASN A 84 8.12 -5.93 -2.49
C ASN A 84 9.22 -6.16 -3.54
N ASN A 85 10.32 -6.78 -3.13
CA ASN A 85 11.44 -7.01 -4.03
C ASN A 85 11.14 -8.04 -5.12
N HIS A 86 10.09 -8.83 -4.96
CA HIS A 86 9.73 -9.84 -5.95
C HIS A 86 8.64 -9.38 -6.91
N GLY A 87 7.83 -8.40 -6.51
CA GLY A 87 6.74 -7.95 -7.36
C GLY A 87 5.65 -7.27 -6.57
N TYR A 88 4.41 -7.58 -6.91
CA TYR A 88 3.25 -6.89 -6.37
C TYR A 88 2.40 -7.82 -5.53
N LEU A 89 1.86 -7.28 -4.45
CA LEU A 89 1.04 -8.04 -3.51
C LEU A 89 -0.38 -7.50 -3.57
N GLY A 90 -1.35 -8.40 -3.52
CA GLY A 90 -2.75 -7.96 -3.52
C GLY A 90 -3.11 -7.31 -2.20
N MET A 91 -2.66 -7.90 -1.11
CA MET A 91 -2.97 -7.42 0.22
C MET A 91 -1.84 -7.81 1.15
N CYS A 92 -1.57 -6.98 2.13
CA CYS A 92 -0.52 -7.24 3.11
C CYS A 92 -0.99 -6.73 4.47
N GLY A 93 -1.11 -7.65 5.42
CA GLY A 93 -1.63 -7.30 6.75
C GLY A 93 -0.76 -6.27 7.47
N HIS A 94 0.54 -6.56 7.63
CA HIS A 94 1.39 -5.62 8.34
C HIS A 94 1.62 -4.35 7.51
N GLY A 95 1.59 -4.45 6.19
CA GLY A 95 1.66 -3.27 5.34
C GLY A 95 0.45 -2.36 5.53
N THR A 96 -0.73 -2.95 5.69
CA THR A 96 -1.94 -2.19 5.98
C THR A 96 -1.80 -1.44 7.30
N ILE A 97 -1.31 -2.12 8.33
CA ILE A 97 -1.09 -1.48 9.63
C ILE A 97 -0.09 -0.34 9.49
N GLY A 98 0.97 -0.56 8.70
CA GLY A 98 1.97 0.48 8.46
C GLY A 98 1.40 1.70 7.76
N VAL A 99 0.52 1.48 6.78
CA VAL A 99 -0.14 2.58 6.07
C VAL A 99 -1.04 3.37 7.02
N ILE A 100 -1.84 2.67 7.82
CA ILE A 100 -2.73 3.34 8.77
C ILE A 100 -1.93 4.13 9.80
N ALA A 101 -0.86 3.53 10.34
CA ALA A 101 -0.01 4.23 11.30
C ALA A 101 0.63 5.47 10.68
N SER A 102 1.05 5.38 9.43
CA SER A 102 1.66 6.51 8.74
C SER A 102 0.66 7.62 8.47
N LEU A 103 -0.56 7.26 8.09
CA LEU A 103 -1.61 8.26 7.89
C LEU A 103 -2.00 8.94 9.19
N ALA A 104 -2.01 8.19 10.29
CA ALA A 104 -2.27 8.76 11.61
C ALA A 104 -1.15 9.70 12.02
N TYR A 105 0.09 9.32 11.75
CA TYR A 105 1.25 10.17 12.04
C TYR A 105 1.16 11.49 11.27
N GLN A 106 0.67 11.43 10.04
CA GLN A 106 0.47 12.63 9.23
C GLN A 106 -0.76 13.42 9.63
N GLN A 107 -1.52 12.91 10.60
CA GLN A 107 -2.77 13.53 11.06
C GLN A 107 -3.83 13.60 9.97
N LYS A 108 -3.79 12.66 9.05
CA LYS A 108 -4.79 12.59 7.98
C LYS A 108 -5.99 11.76 8.36
N ILE A 109 -5.87 10.94 9.39
CA ILE A 109 -6.97 10.13 9.92
C ILE A 109 -6.95 10.19 11.43
N THR A 110 -8.10 9.87 12.02
CA THR A 110 -8.25 9.80 13.47
C THR A 110 -8.71 8.40 13.84
N ALA A 111 -8.81 8.13 15.14
CA ALA A 111 -9.26 6.83 15.61
C ALA A 111 -10.61 6.47 15.02
N GLY A 112 -10.81 5.21 14.73
CA GLY A 112 -12.04 4.70 14.14
C GLY A 112 -11.75 3.71 13.04
N ASP A 113 -12.81 3.34 12.32
CA ASP A 113 -12.71 2.40 11.23
C ASP A 113 -12.35 3.10 9.95
N HIS A 114 -11.41 2.51 9.21
CA HIS A 114 -10.99 3.04 7.92
C HIS A 114 -10.92 1.90 6.93
N TYR A 115 -11.12 2.22 5.66
CA TYR A 115 -11.06 1.24 4.60
C TYR A 115 -9.96 1.63 3.63
N LEU A 116 -9.14 0.66 3.27
CA LEU A 116 -8.16 0.83 2.20
C LEU A 116 -8.61 0.02 1.00
N GLU A 117 -8.56 0.63 -0.16
CA GLU A 117 -8.91 -0.07 -1.38
C GLU A 117 -7.65 -0.69 -1.96
N THR A 118 -7.64 -2.01 -2.08
CA THR A 118 -6.50 -2.74 -2.65
C THR A 118 -6.91 -3.33 -3.99
N SER A 119 -5.95 -3.93 -4.67
CA SER A 119 -6.23 -4.57 -5.95
C SER A 119 -7.14 -5.79 -5.81
N VAL A 120 -7.31 -6.30 -4.59
CA VAL A 120 -8.18 -7.45 -4.35
C VAL A 120 -9.44 -7.09 -3.55
N GLY A 121 -9.66 -5.81 -3.29
CA GLY A 121 -10.87 -5.36 -2.62
C GLY A 121 -10.58 -4.45 -1.43
N LEU A 122 -11.64 -4.17 -0.69
CA LEU A 122 -11.54 -3.30 0.48
C LEU A 122 -11.04 -4.08 1.68
N VAL A 123 -10.16 -3.44 2.44
CA VAL A 123 -9.65 -3.99 3.69
C VAL A 123 -10.03 -3.01 4.78
N LYS A 124 -10.65 -3.51 5.84
CA LYS A 124 -11.03 -2.68 6.97
C LYS A 124 -9.91 -2.67 8.00
N ALA A 125 -9.54 -1.49 8.42
CA ALA A 125 -8.54 -1.30 9.46
C ALA A 125 -9.11 -0.38 10.53
N THR A 126 -8.95 -0.75 11.79
CA THR A 126 -9.46 0.05 12.90
C THR A 126 -8.28 0.65 13.64
N LEU A 127 -8.23 1.97 13.69
CA LEU A 127 -7.24 2.68 14.48
C LEU A 127 -7.84 2.94 15.86
N HIS A 128 -7.17 2.41 16.87
CA HIS A 128 -7.64 2.53 18.24
C HIS A 128 -7.12 3.80 18.90
N ASP A 129 -7.75 4.21 19.97
CA ASP A 129 -7.41 5.45 20.66
C ASP A 129 -5.97 5.44 21.18
N ASP A 130 -5.43 4.26 21.47
CA ASP A 130 -4.06 4.15 21.97
C ASP A 130 -3.02 4.12 20.85
N GLY A 131 -3.45 4.27 19.62
CA GLY A 131 -2.56 4.26 18.47
C GLY A 131 -2.34 2.91 17.83
N SER A 132 -2.83 1.85 18.44
CA SER A 132 -2.71 0.52 17.83
C SER A 132 -3.72 0.37 16.70
N CYS A 133 -3.50 -0.63 15.86
CA CYS A 133 -4.33 -0.83 14.68
C CYS A 133 -4.67 -2.30 14.54
N SER A 134 -5.93 -2.57 14.24
CA SER A 134 -6.41 -3.91 13.95
C SER A 134 -6.84 -3.97 12.50
N VAL A 135 -6.54 -5.08 11.83
CA VAL A 135 -6.90 -5.27 10.42
C VAL A 135 -7.86 -6.43 10.33
N GLN A 136 -8.95 -6.20 9.62
CA GLN A 136 -9.91 -7.27 9.35
C GLN A 136 -9.76 -7.66 7.88
N ASN A 137 -9.32 -8.88 7.67
CA ASN A 137 -9.20 -9.40 6.33
C ASN A 137 -10.57 -9.65 5.77
N ILE A 138 -10.78 -9.23 4.54
CA ILE A 138 -12.00 -9.55 3.83
C ILE A 138 -11.81 -10.93 3.24
N PRO A 139 -12.63 -11.90 3.60
CA PRO A 139 -12.44 -13.24 3.05
C PRO A 139 -12.54 -13.21 1.55
N SER A 140 -11.61 -13.93 0.96
CA SER A 140 -11.61 -14.07 -0.47
C SER A 140 -12.13 -15.45 -0.76
N TYR A 141 -13.44 -15.55 -0.80
CA TYR A 141 -14.01 -16.84 -0.89
C TYR A 141 -13.60 -17.61 -2.03
N ARG A 142 -13.20 -16.94 -3.00
CA ARG A 142 -12.86 -17.59 -4.17
C ARG A 142 -11.64 -18.26 -4.10
N TYR A 143 -10.90 -17.94 -3.20
CA TYR A 143 -9.73 -18.56 -3.19
C TYR A 143 -9.66 -19.46 -2.15
N GLN A 144 -10.12 -19.60 -1.47
CA GLN A 144 -9.98 -20.26 -0.42
C GLN A 144 -10.33 -21.37 -0.37
N LYS A 145 -10.81 -21.71 -0.83
CA LYS A 145 -11.10 -22.43 -0.80
C LYS A 145 -10.67 -23.16 -1.28
N GLN A 146 -10.29 -23.24 -1.51
CA GLN A 146 -9.68 -23.57 -1.71
C GLN A 146 -8.78 -23.61 -1.31
N VAL A 147 -8.73 -23.67 -0.96
CA VAL A 147 -7.95 -23.50 -0.56
C VAL A 147 -7.58 -23.61 0.24
N GLU A 148 -7.85 -23.99 0.54
CA GLU A 148 -7.67 -23.91 1.14
C GLU A 148 -7.29 -23.99 1.53
N ASP A 149 -7.58 -24.25 1.48
CA ASP A 149 -7.30 -24.13 1.63
C ASP A 149 -6.91 -24.21 1.81
#